data_9eaf6cb33fe9c9bce0d8075f62bc318b
#
_entry.id   9eaf6cb33fe9c9bce0d8075f62bc318b
#
_cell.length_a   1.000
_cell.length_b   1.000
_cell.length_c   1.000
_cell.angle_alpha   90.00
_cell.angle_beta   90.00
_cell.angle_gamma   90.00
#
_symmetry.space_group_name_H-M   'P 1'
#
loop_
_entity.id
_entity.type
_entity.pdbx_description
1 polymer ?
#
loop_
_entity_poly.entity_id
_entity_poly.type
_entity_poly.pdbx_seq_one_letter_code
_entity_poly.pdbx_strand_id
1 'polypeptide(L)'
;MKNRKKDSGTIKEQLPFSQRHPRINFMMGLALLVLIVLITIWLIWFVLSSCGKGIDKIVIFLKKFVSTTDKVIIVAMITGTVSIIGVVFTSVIAKIIDYRYNVKKYLYDKREVPYEQFISMVYTIMADTKKPLNERMTEAEMSKMVAEFSKGLTLWGSNKVVKKWLKYRKASIGQANPETLLLLEDIIYEIRKDVGQRKKLGKGDMLSFFINDIEKLVGKK
;
A
#
# COMPACT_ATOMS: atom_id res chain seq x y z
N MET A 1 47.03 35.49 -6.36
CA MET A 1 45.56 35.45 -6.28
C MET A 1 44.96 35.66 -7.66
N LYS A 2 44.96 34.64 -8.52
CA LYS A 2 44.37 34.76 -9.86
C LYS A 2 44.20 33.34 -10.41
N ASN A 3 43.07 32.66 -10.16
CA ASN A 3 42.63 31.48 -10.89
C ASN A 3 41.39 30.81 -10.21
N ARG A 4 40.29 31.53 -10.06
CA ARG A 4 39.00 30.91 -9.59
C ARG A 4 37.77 31.33 -10.40
N LYS A 5 37.96 31.87 -11.60
CA LYS A 5 36.79 32.31 -12.45
C LYS A 5 36.60 31.52 -13.72
N LYS A 6 37.36 30.44 -13.98
CA LYS A 6 37.29 29.72 -15.25
C LYS A 6 36.49 28.41 -15.21
N ASP A 7 36.12 27.91 -14.03
CA ASP A 7 35.45 26.60 -13.91
C ASP A 7 33.91 26.64 -13.89
N SER A 8 33.31 27.83 -13.72
CA SER A 8 31.85 27.93 -13.67
C SER A 8 31.15 27.90 -15.04
N GLY A 9 31.92 28.13 -16.12
CA GLY A 9 31.41 28.11 -17.49
C GLY A 9 31.30 26.68 -18.07
N THR A 10 32.31 25.87 -17.82
CA THR A 10 32.41 24.51 -18.35
C THR A 10 31.45 23.52 -17.72
N ILE A 11 31.07 23.72 -16.44
CA ILE A 11 30.09 22.85 -15.75
C ILE A 11 28.67 23.09 -16.30
N LYS A 12 28.35 24.32 -16.69
CA LYS A 12 27.02 24.63 -17.28
C LYS A 12 26.81 24.03 -18.69
N GLU A 13 27.89 23.78 -19.40
CA GLU A 13 27.82 23.19 -20.76
C GLU A 13 27.57 21.68 -20.74
N GLN A 14 27.91 20.99 -19.66
CA GLN A 14 27.72 19.54 -19.50
C GLN A 14 26.36 19.14 -18.91
N LEU A 15 25.54 20.10 -18.46
CA LEU A 15 24.23 19.80 -17.91
C LEU A 15 23.21 19.48 -19.02
N PRO A 16 22.35 18.46 -18.84
CA PRO A 16 21.28 18.15 -19.79
C PRO A 16 20.34 19.34 -19.98
N PHE A 17 19.77 19.48 -21.18
CA PHE A 17 18.92 20.62 -21.58
C PHE A 17 17.83 20.95 -20.56
N SER A 18 17.26 19.93 -19.91
CA SER A 18 16.22 20.06 -18.87
C SER A 18 16.68 20.85 -17.63
N GLN A 19 17.97 20.78 -17.28
CA GLN A 19 18.56 21.52 -16.13
C GLN A 19 19.09 22.90 -16.55
N ARG A 20 19.42 23.07 -17.81
CA ARG A 20 19.92 24.34 -18.35
C ARG A 20 18.80 25.40 -18.47
N HIS A 21 17.58 24.96 -18.79
CA HIS A 21 16.45 25.86 -18.99
C HIS A 21 15.18 25.34 -18.29
N PRO A 22 15.09 25.40 -16.95
CA PRO A 22 13.98 24.83 -16.18
C PRO A 22 12.61 25.43 -16.54
N ARG A 23 12.55 26.72 -16.88
CA ARG A 23 11.30 27.39 -17.29
C ARG A 23 10.81 26.89 -18.65
N ILE A 24 11.70 26.69 -19.63
CA ILE A 24 11.37 26.18 -20.95
C ILE A 24 10.92 24.71 -20.85
N ASN A 25 11.61 23.91 -20.03
CA ASN A 25 11.25 22.53 -19.80
C ASN A 25 9.87 22.40 -19.11
N PHE A 26 9.58 23.27 -18.15
CA PHE A 26 8.27 23.34 -17.51
C PHE A 26 7.16 23.72 -18.51
N MET A 27 7.39 24.74 -19.35
CA MET A 27 6.42 25.14 -20.38
C MET A 27 6.21 24.03 -21.43
N MET A 28 7.27 23.35 -21.84
CA MET A 28 7.16 22.20 -22.76
C MET A 28 6.37 21.05 -22.09
N GLY A 29 6.64 20.75 -20.83
CA GLY A 29 5.89 19.74 -20.09
C GLY A 29 4.41 20.09 -19.95
N LEU A 30 4.09 21.36 -19.66
CA LEU A 30 2.71 21.84 -19.59
C LEU A 30 2.01 21.78 -20.97
N ALA A 31 2.69 22.20 -22.02
CA ALA A 31 2.15 22.11 -23.39
C ALA A 31 1.86 20.66 -23.81
N LEU A 32 2.75 19.74 -23.48
CA LEU A 32 2.58 18.31 -23.75
C LEU A 32 1.40 17.73 -22.96
N LEU A 33 1.23 18.13 -21.69
CA LEU A 33 0.10 17.71 -20.87
C LEU A 33 -1.23 18.21 -21.45
N VAL A 34 -1.30 19.49 -21.86
CA VAL A 34 -2.50 20.06 -22.52
C VAL A 34 -2.80 19.32 -23.82
N LEU A 35 -1.78 18.99 -24.61
CA LEU A 35 -1.93 18.25 -25.85
C LEU A 35 -2.48 16.84 -25.61
N ILE A 36 -1.99 16.13 -24.60
CA ILE A 36 -2.52 14.81 -24.19
C ILE A 36 -3.98 14.93 -23.79
N VAL A 37 -4.36 15.92 -22.98
CA VAL A 37 -5.74 16.15 -22.58
C VAL A 37 -6.66 16.43 -23.77
N LEU A 38 -6.21 17.24 -24.72
CA LEU A 38 -6.96 17.50 -25.95
C LEU A 38 -7.15 16.24 -26.81
N ILE A 39 -6.11 15.44 -26.96
CA ILE A 39 -6.17 14.15 -27.69
C ILE A 39 -7.14 13.19 -26.98
N THR A 40 -7.12 13.10 -25.65
CA THR A 40 -8.04 12.22 -24.91
C THR A 40 -9.49 12.66 -25.05
N ILE A 41 -9.79 13.96 -24.95
CA ILE A 41 -11.14 14.51 -25.17
C ILE A 41 -11.60 14.24 -26.61
N TRP A 42 -10.75 14.46 -27.59
CA TRP A 42 -11.06 14.18 -29.00
C TRP A 42 -11.34 12.69 -29.25
N LEU A 43 -10.55 11.80 -28.63
CA LEU A 43 -10.71 10.35 -28.73
C LEU A 43 -12.04 9.89 -28.10
N ILE A 44 -12.38 10.42 -26.93
CA ILE A 44 -13.66 10.16 -26.26
C ILE A 44 -14.83 10.63 -27.16
N TRP A 45 -14.75 11.85 -27.69
CA TRP A 45 -15.77 12.38 -28.60
C TRP A 45 -15.91 11.54 -29.85
N PHE A 46 -14.79 11.11 -30.47
CA PHE A 46 -14.77 10.25 -31.65
C PHE A 46 -15.43 8.89 -31.38
N VAL A 47 -15.12 8.25 -30.24
CA VAL A 47 -15.75 6.97 -29.83
C VAL A 47 -17.24 7.15 -29.62
N LEU A 48 -17.67 8.20 -28.89
CA LEU A 48 -19.09 8.48 -28.65
C LEU A 48 -19.84 8.76 -29.94
N SER A 49 -19.26 9.54 -30.85
CA SER A 49 -19.86 9.84 -32.16
C SER A 49 -19.96 8.61 -33.07
N SER A 50 -18.96 7.73 -33.01
CA SER A 50 -18.95 6.47 -33.78
C SER A 50 -19.96 5.46 -33.22
N CYS A 51 -20.08 5.38 -31.88
CA CYS A 51 -21.09 4.54 -31.23
C CYS A 51 -22.53 4.98 -31.59
N GLY A 52 -22.83 6.28 -31.63
CA GLY A 52 -24.17 6.78 -31.96
C GLY A 52 -24.64 6.29 -33.34
N LYS A 53 -23.80 6.39 -34.36
CA LYS A 53 -24.11 5.89 -35.72
C LYS A 53 -24.23 4.36 -35.81
N GLY A 54 -23.54 3.63 -34.96
CA GLY A 54 -23.61 2.18 -34.87
C GLY A 54 -24.89 1.71 -34.19
N ILE A 55 -25.31 2.41 -33.13
CA ILE A 55 -26.52 2.09 -32.38
C ILE A 55 -27.76 2.20 -33.26
N ASP A 56 -27.91 3.24 -34.08
CA ASP A 56 -29.04 3.40 -34.99
C ASP A 56 -29.17 2.24 -35.97
N LYS A 57 -28.07 1.80 -36.55
CA LYS A 57 -28.09 0.62 -37.46
C LYS A 57 -28.43 -0.66 -36.73
N ILE A 58 -27.97 -0.85 -35.51
CA ILE A 58 -28.32 -2.01 -34.67
C ILE A 58 -29.81 -1.98 -34.30
N VAL A 59 -30.31 -0.82 -33.91
CA VAL A 59 -31.76 -0.66 -33.56
C VAL A 59 -32.64 -0.95 -34.75
N ILE A 60 -32.33 -0.45 -35.96
CA ILE A 60 -33.07 -0.72 -37.18
C ILE A 60 -33.01 -2.21 -37.53
N PHE A 61 -31.85 -2.83 -37.45
CA PHE A 61 -31.66 -4.26 -37.67
C PHE A 61 -32.50 -5.09 -36.68
N LEU A 62 -32.42 -4.76 -35.38
CA LEU A 62 -33.20 -5.45 -34.33
C LEU A 62 -34.70 -5.28 -34.56
N LYS A 63 -35.18 -4.09 -34.87
CA LYS A 63 -36.63 -3.88 -35.20
C LYS A 63 -37.07 -4.75 -36.37
N LYS A 64 -36.31 -4.78 -37.45
CA LYS A 64 -36.60 -5.62 -38.61
C LYS A 64 -36.56 -7.10 -38.26
N PHE A 65 -35.57 -7.53 -37.50
CA PHE A 65 -35.43 -8.92 -37.05
C PHE A 65 -36.61 -9.36 -36.17
N VAL A 66 -36.99 -8.54 -35.18
CA VAL A 66 -38.14 -8.80 -34.29
C VAL A 66 -39.47 -8.84 -35.03
N SER A 67 -39.62 -8.04 -36.09
CA SER A 67 -40.87 -8.02 -36.88
C SER A 67 -41.03 -9.21 -37.84
N THR A 68 -39.92 -9.88 -38.19
CA THR A 68 -39.94 -10.99 -39.17
C THR A 68 -39.76 -12.38 -38.52
N THR A 69 -39.37 -12.45 -37.24
CA THR A 69 -39.05 -13.69 -36.55
C THR A 69 -40.15 -14.11 -35.57
N ASP A 70 -40.36 -15.41 -35.42
CA ASP A 70 -41.28 -15.95 -34.44
C ASP A 70 -40.93 -15.51 -33.00
N LYS A 71 -41.95 -15.13 -32.24
CA LYS A 71 -41.80 -14.65 -30.86
C LYS A 71 -41.08 -15.66 -29.96
N VAL A 72 -41.29 -16.97 -30.18
CA VAL A 72 -40.63 -18.04 -29.40
C VAL A 72 -39.13 -18.04 -29.65
N ILE A 73 -38.71 -17.87 -30.91
CA ILE A 73 -37.27 -17.80 -31.28
C ILE A 73 -36.61 -16.57 -30.68
N ILE A 74 -37.29 -15.42 -30.68
CA ILE A 74 -36.78 -14.17 -30.08
C ILE A 74 -36.54 -14.33 -28.60
N VAL A 75 -37.51 -14.89 -27.86
CA VAL A 75 -37.38 -15.16 -26.43
C VAL A 75 -36.22 -16.11 -26.16
N ALA A 76 -36.10 -17.20 -26.92
CA ALA A 76 -34.98 -18.13 -26.76
C ALA A 76 -33.62 -17.47 -27.01
N MET A 77 -33.49 -16.60 -28.04
CA MET A 77 -32.27 -15.85 -28.32
C MET A 77 -31.90 -14.84 -27.22
N ILE A 78 -32.90 -14.10 -26.73
CA ILE A 78 -32.67 -13.14 -25.63
C ILE A 78 -32.21 -13.89 -24.38
N THR A 79 -32.94 -14.96 -24.01
CA THR A 79 -32.56 -15.75 -22.81
C THR A 79 -31.18 -16.37 -22.95
N GLY A 80 -30.86 -16.94 -24.12
CA GLY A 80 -29.51 -17.48 -24.37
C GLY A 80 -28.42 -16.42 -24.28
N THR A 81 -28.64 -15.25 -24.87
CA THR A 81 -27.69 -14.14 -24.84
C THR A 81 -27.47 -13.64 -23.41
N VAL A 82 -28.54 -13.41 -22.65
CA VAL A 82 -28.46 -12.98 -21.24
C VAL A 82 -27.73 -14.01 -20.40
N SER A 83 -27.97 -15.30 -20.62
CA SER A 83 -27.30 -16.38 -19.92
C SER A 83 -25.77 -16.39 -20.20
N ILE A 84 -25.38 -16.25 -21.47
CA ILE A 84 -23.97 -16.18 -21.85
C ILE A 84 -23.28 -14.96 -21.20
N ILE A 85 -23.90 -13.79 -21.30
CA ILE A 85 -23.40 -12.56 -20.67
C ILE A 85 -23.26 -12.77 -19.15
N GLY A 86 -24.26 -13.36 -18.50
CA GLY A 86 -24.25 -13.66 -17.07
C GLY A 86 -23.07 -14.55 -16.67
N VAL A 87 -22.82 -15.63 -17.42
CA VAL A 87 -21.70 -16.54 -17.18
C VAL A 87 -20.34 -15.83 -17.34
N VAL A 88 -20.17 -15.05 -18.40
CA VAL A 88 -18.93 -14.28 -18.65
C VAL A 88 -18.68 -13.28 -17.52
N PHE A 89 -19.71 -12.50 -17.14
CA PHE A 89 -19.59 -11.52 -16.04
C PHE A 89 -19.20 -12.20 -14.73
N THR A 90 -19.91 -13.28 -14.38
CA THR A 90 -19.62 -14.03 -13.14
C THR A 90 -18.20 -14.58 -13.14
N SER A 91 -17.75 -15.13 -14.25
CA SER A 91 -16.40 -15.69 -14.40
C SER A 91 -15.31 -14.61 -14.24
N VAL A 92 -15.49 -13.44 -14.85
CA VAL A 92 -14.55 -12.33 -14.74
C VAL A 92 -14.50 -11.79 -13.31
N ILE A 93 -15.67 -11.59 -12.67
CA ILE A 93 -15.75 -11.12 -11.29
C ILE A 93 -15.10 -12.13 -10.33
N ALA A 94 -15.41 -13.43 -10.48
CA ALA A 94 -14.80 -14.48 -9.68
C ALA A 94 -13.28 -14.46 -9.80
N LYS A 95 -12.74 -14.36 -11.01
CA LYS A 95 -11.29 -14.31 -11.24
C LYS A 95 -10.61 -13.10 -10.61
N ILE A 96 -11.27 -11.92 -10.64
CA ILE A 96 -10.75 -10.71 -9.97
C ILE A 96 -10.74 -10.89 -8.45
N ILE A 97 -11.80 -11.48 -7.89
CA ILE A 97 -11.88 -11.75 -6.44
C ILE A 97 -10.79 -12.73 -6.03
N ASP A 98 -10.63 -13.83 -6.76
CA ASP A 98 -9.61 -14.85 -6.50
C ASP A 98 -8.20 -14.28 -6.59
N TYR A 99 -7.92 -13.47 -7.59
CA TYR A 99 -6.64 -12.79 -7.71
C TYR A 99 -6.34 -11.90 -6.49
N ARG A 100 -7.31 -11.07 -6.09
CA ARG A 100 -7.16 -10.19 -4.91
C ARG A 100 -7.00 -11.00 -3.62
N TYR A 101 -7.73 -12.10 -3.49
CA TYR A 101 -7.61 -13.00 -2.35
C TYR A 101 -6.23 -13.64 -2.28
N ASN A 102 -5.74 -14.18 -3.38
CA ASN A 102 -4.44 -14.84 -3.46
C ASN A 102 -3.29 -13.87 -3.19
N VAL A 103 -3.33 -12.65 -3.74
CA VAL A 103 -2.35 -11.59 -3.43
C VAL A 103 -2.38 -11.24 -1.95
N LYS A 104 -3.57 -11.10 -1.37
CA LYS A 104 -3.72 -10.77 0.05
C LYS A 104 -3.19 -11.90 0.94
N LYS A 105 -3.54 -13.15 0.63
CA LYS A 105 -3.05 -14.35 1.32
C LYS A 105 -1.52 -14.42 1.26
N TYR A 106 -0.94 -14.28 0.07
CA TYR A 106 0.52 -14.27 -0.10
C TYR A 106 1.21 -13.20 0.76
N LEU A 107 0.64 -11.99 0.82
CA LEU A 107 1.18 -10.92 1.66
C LEU A 107 1.06 -11.24 3.16
N TYR A 108 -0.01 -11.91 3.58
CA TYR A 108 -0.14 -12.35 4.98
C TYR A 108 0.94 -13.38 5.33
N ASP A 109 1.10 -14.40 4.52
CA ASP A 109 2.10 -15.45 4.72
C ASP A 109 3.52 -14.87 4.81
N LYS A 110 3.83 -13.87 3.98
CA LYS A 110 5.14 -13.19 4.00
C LYS A 110 5.33 -12.25 5.19
N ARG A 111 4.26 -11.73 5.80
CA ARG A 111 4.32 -10.87 6.98
C ARG A 111 4.45 -11.64 8.29
N GLU A 112 4.06 -12.90 8.32
CA GLU A 112 4.10 -13.73 9.52
C GLU A 112 5.50 -13.71 10.14
N VAL A 113 6.53 -14.08 9.38
CA VAL A 113 7.91 -14.18 9.85
C VAL A 113 8.43 -12.86 10.48
N PRO A 114 8.40 -11.70 9.80
CA PRO A 114 8.87 -10.46 10.41
C PRO A 114 8.02 -10.00 11.60
N TYR A 115 6.75 -10.35 11.67
CA TYR A 115 5.91 -10.01 12.80
C TYR A 115 6.21 -10.89 14.02
N GLU A 116 6.45 -12.19 13.82
CA GLU A 116 6.95 -13.07 14.87
C GLU A 116 8.32 -12.65 15.38
N GLN A 117 9.23 -12.30 14.48
CA GLN A 117 10.55 -11.76 14.85
C GLN A 117 10.43 -10.51 15.71
N PHE A 118 9.51 -9.61 15.40
CA PHE A 118 9.25 -8.42 16.23
C PHE A 118 8.77 -8.82 17.64
N ILE A 119 7.79 -9.67 17.72
CA ILE A 119 7.25 -10.15 19.02
C ILE A 119 8.36 -10.85 19.82
N SER A 120 9.08 -11.78 19.19
CA SER A 120 10.21 -12.49 19.82
C SER A 120 11.28 -11.53 20.34
N MET A 121 11.63 -10.51 19.56
CA MET A 121 12.57 -9.46 19.96
C MET A 121 12.06 -8.72 21.21
N VAL A 122 10.79 -8.33 21.24
CA VAL A 122 10.21 -7.64 22.39
C VAL A 122 10.26 -8.52 23.65
N TYR A 123 9.87 -9.80 23.54
CA TYR A 123 9.94 -10.75 24.64
C TYR A 123 11.37 -10.96 25.14
N THR A 124 12.32 -11.11 24.22
CA THR A 124 13.72 -11.30 24.55
C THR A 124 14.30 -10.09 25.27
N ILE A 125 14.05 -8.88 24.78
CA ILE A 125 14.52 -7.63 25.43
C ILE A 125 13.88 -7.48 26.81
N MET A 126 12.59 -7.75 26.98
CA MET A 126 11.92 -7.63 28.26
C MET A 126 12.41 -8.69 29.27
N ALA A 127 12.70 -9.90 28.82
CA ALA A 127 13.32 -10.92 29.66
C ALA A 127 14.75 -10.54 30.07
N ASP A 128 15.51 -9.97 29.15
CA ASP A 128 16.88 -9.56 29.38
C ASP A 128 17.02 -8.43 30.42
N THR A 129 16.04 -7.52 30.48
CA THR A 129 16.03 -6.47 31.51
C THR A 129 15.94 -7.01 32.95
N LYS A 130 15.44 -8.24 33.14
CA LYS A 130 15.33 -8.91 34.45
C LYS A 130 16.61 -9.64 34.88
N LYS A 131 17.59 -9.79 33.97
CA LYS A 131 18.86 -10.44 34.26
C LYS A 131 19.84 -9.50 34.99
N PRO A 132 20.80 -10.07 35.73
CA PRO A 132 21.95 -9.32 36.23
C PRO A 132 22.70 -8.61 35.11
N LEU A 133 23.34 -7.47 35.40
CA LEU A 133 24.02 -6.64 34.38
C LEU A 133 25.09 -7.38 33.58
N ASN A 134 25.78 -8.31 34.20
CA ASN A 134 26.83 -9.14 33.60
C ASN A 134 26.34 -10.23 32.66
N GLU A 135 25.02 -10.54 32.71
CA GLU A 135 24.38 -11.57 31.88
C GLU A 135 23.47 -10.98 30.81
N ARG A 136 23.39 -9.65 30.73
CA ARG A 136 22.56 -8.98 29.74
C ARG A 136 23.19 -9.04 28.36
N MET A 137 22.32 -9.03 27.39
CA MET A 137 22.72 -8.92 25.98
C MET A 137 23.57 -7.67 25.74
N THR A 138 24.55 -7.82 24.88
CA THR A 138 25.36 -6.71 24.40
C THR A 138 24.55 -5.81 23.46
N GLU A 139 24.96 -4.56 23.34
CA GLU A 139 24.36 -3.62 22.39
C GLU A 139 24.46 -4.13 20.94
N ALA A 140 25.54 -4.83 20.61
CA ALA A 140 25.73 -5.43 19.30
C ALA A 140 24.70 -6.53 18.99
N GLU A 141 24.41 -7.40 19.95
CA GLU A 141 23.37 -8.44 19.81
C GLU A 141 21.98 -7.84 19.66
N MET A 142 21.66 -6.84 20.46
CA MET A 142 20.39 -6.11 20.36
C MET A 142 20.26 -5.41 19.01
N SER A 143 21.31 -4.75 18.53
CA SER A 143 21.35 -4.09 17.23
C SER A 143 21.16 -5.08 16.08
N LYS A 144 21.74 -6.28 16.17
CA LYS A 144 21.57 -7.36 15.18
C LYS A 144 20.10 -7.81 15.10
N MET A 145 19.45 -8.04 16.24
CA MET A 145 18.02 -8.42 16.27
C MET A 145 17.13 -7.35 15.65
N VAL A 146 17.39 -6.07 15.97
CA VAL A 146 16.67 -4.93 15.38
C VAL A 146 16.89 -4.85 13.87
N ALA A 147 18.12 -5.12 13.40
CA ALA A 147 18.42 -5.09 11.98
C ALA A 147 17.73 -6.21 11.20
N GLU A 148 17.73 -7.45 11.72
CA GLU A 148 17.07 -8.60 11.11
C GLU A 148 15.56 -8.37 11.00
N PHE A 149 14.91 -7.97 12.07
CA PHE A 149 13.51 -7.58 12.06
C PHE A 149 13.23 -6.45 11.07
N SER A 150 14.03 -5.36 11.10
CA SER A 150 13.83 -4.20 10.22
C SER A 150 13.95 -4.55 8.75
N LYS A 151 14.82 -5.51 8.39
CA LYS A 151 14.96 -6.03 7.02
C LYS A 151 13.66 -6.70 6.57
N GLY A 152 13.11 -7.59 7.37
CA GLY A 152 11.83 -8.27 7.08
C GLY A 152 10.66 -7.28 7.00
N LEU A 153 10.61 -6.31 7.93
CA LEU A 153 9.59 -5.28 7.95
C LEU A 153 9.65 -4.36 6.72
N THR A 154 10.86 -4.03 6.25
CA THR A 154 11.05 -3.20 5.05
C THR A 154 10.48 -3.84 3.80
N LEU A 155 10.62 -5.17 3.67
CA LEU A 155 10.13 -5.90 2.50
C LEU A 155 8.64 -6.23 2.57
N TRP A 156 8.16 -6.65 3.73
CA TRP A 156 6.84 -7.29 3.85
C TRP A 156 5.88 -6.56 4.79
N GLY A 157 6.39 -5.67 5.65
CA GLY A 157 5.57 -4.95 6.61
C GLY A 157 4.50 -4.09 5.94
N SER A 158 3.31 -4.04 6.54
CA SER A 158 2.31 -3.11 6.06
C SER A 158 2.73 -1.65 6.33
N ASN A 159 2.28 -0.75 5.47
CA ASN A 159 2.56 0.69 5.63
C ASN A 159 2.19 1.23 7.01
N LYS A 160 1.17 0.64 7.66
CA LYS A 160 0.71 1.07 8.99
C LYS A 160 1.69 0.63 10.07
N VAL A 161 2.13 -0.63 10.05
CA VAL A 161 3.13 -1.16 10.99
C VAL A 161 4.46 -0.42 10.81
N VAL A 162 4.92 -0.23 9.56
CA VAL A 162 6.15 0.55 9.27
C VAL A 162 6.07 1.97 9.84
N LYS A 163 4.94 2.67 9.65
CA LYS A 163 4.75 4.02 10.21
C LYS A 163 4.81 4.04 11.74
N LYS A 164 4.21 3.05 12.41
CA LYS A 164 4.25 2.91 13.87
C LYS A 164 5.67 2.62 14.35
N TRP A 165 6.39 1.74 13.66
CA TRP A 165 7.79 1.45 13.95
C TRP A 165 8.68 2.68 13.83
N LEU A 166 8.54 3.46 12.75
CA LEU A 166 9.29 4.71 12.57
C LEU A 166 8.98 5.74 13.66
N LYS A 167 7.71 5.82 14.10
CA LYS A 167 7.32 6.70 15.23
C LYS A 167 7.98 6.25 16.53
N TYR A 168 7.94 4.96 16.84
CA TYR A 168 8.62 4.38 18.00
C TYR A 168 10.12 4.67 17.96
N ARG A 169 10.80 4.40 16.85
CA ARG A 169 12.23 4.65 16.70
C ARG A 169 12.60 6.11 16.95
N LYS A 170 11.84 7.05 16.43
CA LYS A 170 12.06 8.49 16.67
C LYS A 170 11.90 8.85 18.14
N ALA A 171 10.92 8.29 18.83
CA ALA A 171 10.69 8.56 20.24
C ALA A 171 11.71 7.88 21.16
N SER A 172 12.34 6.78 20.71
CA SER A 172 13.35 6.04 21.46
C SER A 172 14.77 6.65 21.37
N ILE A 173 14.95 7.68 20.55
CA ILE A 173 16.21 8.45 20.49
C ILE A 173 16.20 9.38 21.71
N GLY A 174 16.86 8.98 22.79
CA GLY A 174 16.90 9.70 24.04
C GLY A 174 16.67 8.78 25.23
N GLN A 175 16.14 9.30 26.33
CA GLN A 175 15.82 8.50 27.50
C GLN A 175 14.55 7.66 27.31
N ALA A 176 14.56 6.43 27.84
CA ALA A 176 13.39 5.59 27.87
C ALA A 176 12.27 6.28 28.69
N ASN A 177 11.16 6.57 28.02
CA ASN A 177 10.00 7.25 28.60
C ASN A 177 8.83 6.23 28.63
N PRO A 178 7.94 6.25 29.64
CA PRO A 178 6.72 5.46 29.64
C PRO A 178 5.89 5.55 28.36
N GLU A 179 5.92 6.69 27.67
CA GLU A 179 5.26 6.87 26.38
C GLU A 179 5.83 5.98 25.28
N THR A 180 7.13 5.64 25.31
CA THR A 180 7.74 4.75 24.31
C THR A 180 7.22 3.32 24.45
N LEU A 181 6.88 2.87 25.64
CA LEU A 181 6.24 1.56 25.89
C LEU A 181 4.84 1.52 25.24
N LEU A 182 4.08 2.59 25.36
CA LEU A 182 2.77 2.69 24.71
C LEU A 182 2.87 2.73 23.18
N LEU A 183 3.93 3.32 22.62
CA LEU A 183 4.19 3.26 21.19
C LEU A 183 4.58 1.85 20.74
N LEU A 184 5.29 1.08 21.58
CA LEU A 184 5.57 -0.33 21.33
C LEU A 184 4.28 -1.15 21.29
N GLU A 185 3.38 -0.95 22.27
CA GLU A 185 2.05 -1.57 22.29
C GLU A 185 1.24 -1.23 21.03
N ASP A 186 1.29 0.01 20.57
CA ASP A 186 0.64 0.47 19.36
C ASP A 186 1.11 -0.33 18.11
N ILE A 187 2.39 -0.74 18.06
CA ILE A 187 2.91 -1.59 16.99
C ILE A 187 2.29 -2.98 17.09
N ILE A 188 2.26 -3.56 18.28
CA ILE A 188 1.66 -4.89 18.54
C ILE A 188 0.19 -4.88 18.10
N TYR A 189 -0.57 -3.85 18.45
CA TYR A 189 -1.97 -3.74 18.02
C TYR A 189 -2.13 -3.62 16.49
N GLU A 190 -1.26 -2.90 15.82
CA GLU A 190 -1.34 -2.80 14.36
C GLU A 190 -0.94 -4.11 13.69
N ILE A 191 0.06 -4.83 14.23
CA ILE A 191 0.40 -6.20 13.81
C ILE A 191 -0.80 -7.14 13.98
N ARG A 192 -1.41 -7.18 15.15
CA ARG A 192 -2.59 -8.01 15.42
C ARG A 192 -3.74 -7.72 14.45
N LYS A 193 -3.97 -6.45 14.15
CA LYS A 193 -4.98 -6.03 13.18
C LYS A 193 -4.64 -6.47 11.76
N ASP A 194 -3.39 -6.41 11.40
CA ASP A 194 -2.88 -6.82 10.08
C ASP A 194 -3.05 -8.33 9.85
N VAL A 195 -2.85 -9.14 10.92
CA VAL A 195 -3.09 -10.59 10.88
C VAL A 195 -4.56 -10.97 11.16
N GLY A 196 -5.49 -10.02 11.12
CA GLY A 196 -6.93 -10.27 11.18
C GLY A 196 -7.57 -10.15 12.55
N GLN A 197 -6.82 -9.91 13.62
CA GLN A 197 -7.34 -9.73 14.99
C GLN A 197 -7.88 -8.31 15.16
N ARG A 198 -9.18 -8.12 14.88
CA ARG A 198 -9.79 -6.78 14.85
C ARG A 198 -10.28 -6.26 16.19
N LYS A 199 -10.52 -7.14 17.17
CA LYS A 199 -10.98 -6.72 18.49
C LYS A 199 -9.86 -5.97 19.21
N LYS A 200 -10.14 -4.74 19.61
CA LYS A 200 -9.23 -3.94 20.42
C LYS A 200 -9.30 -4.42 21.87
N LEU A 201 -8.15 -4.65 22.44
CA LEU A 201 -7.94 -4.75 23.88
C LEU A 201 -7.72 -3.33 24.44
N GLY A 202 -7.76 -3.18 25.74
CA GLY A 202 -7.53 -1.89 26.41
C GLY A 202 -6.09 -1.40 26.25
N LYS A 203 -5.87 -0.14 26.56
CA LYS A 203 -4.53 0.46 26.59
C LYS A 203 -3.76 -0.15 27.77
N GLY A 204 -2.57 -0.66 27.50
CA GLY A 204 -1.72 -1.34 28.48
C GLY A 204 -1.94 -2.87 28.55
N ASP A 205 -3.01 -3.41 27.96
CA ASP A 205 -3.31 -4.84 28.07
C ASP A 205 -2.22 -5.74 27.46
N MET A 206 -1.61 -5.33 26.34
CA MET A 206 -0.49 -6.10 25.75
C MET A 206 0.79 -5.96 26.58
N LEU A 207 1.00 -4.82 27.21
CA LEU A 207 2.16 -4.60 28.05
C LEU A 207 2.04 -5.32 29.40
N SER A 208 0.83 -5.65 29.85
CA SER A 208 0.61 -6.43 31.07
C SER A 208 1.22 -7.84 31.05
N PHE A 209 1.49 -8.39 29.86
CA PHE A 209 2.26 -9.63 29.72
C PHE A 209 3.71 -9.50 30.17
N PHE A 210 4.24 -8.29 30.24
CA PHE A 210 5.65 -8.01 30.55
C PHE A 210 5.84 -7.24 31.84
N ILE A 211 4.87 -6.36 32.18
CA ILE A 211 4.96 -5.37 33.24
C ILE A 211 3.76 -5.54 34.17
N ASN A 212 4.00 -5.96 35.42
CA ASN A 212 2.95 -6.22 36.39
C ASN A 212 2.19 -4.95 36.81
N ASP A 213 2.87 -3.79 36.87
CA ASP A 213 2.30 -2.52 37.33
C ASP A 213 1.94 -1.53 36.20
N ILE A 214 1.58 -2.06 35.06
CA ILE A 214 1.28 -1.24 33.86
C ILE A 214 0.12 -0.26 34.09
N GLU A 215 -0.82 -0.60 34.96
CA GLU A 215 -1.98 0.22 35.31
C GLU A 215 -1.57 1.59 35.87
N LYS A 216 -0.48 1.64 36.65
CA LYS A 216 0.10 2.88 37.19
C LYS A 216 0.65 3.78 36.09
N LEU A 217 1.20 3.20 34.99
CA LEU A 217 1.74 3.92 33.86
C LEU A 217 0.64 4.43 32.90
N VAL A 218 -0.48 3.71 32.83
CA VAL A 218 -1.60 4.04 31.92
C VAL A 218 -2.62 4.97 32.56
N GLY A 219 -2.51 5.22 33.89
CA GLY A 219 -3.46 6.06 34.62
C GLY A 219 -4.86 5.43 34.79
N LYS A 220 -4.96 4.12 34.64
CA LYS A 220 -6.17 3.39 35.04
C LYS A 220 -6.19 3.33 36.56
N LYS A 221 -7.12 4.07 37.18
CA LYS A 221 -7.53 3.85 38.58
C LYS A 221 -8.45 2.66 38.66
#